data_e893c40a298e46827815178399a4f87b
#
_entry.id   e893c40a298e46827815178399a4f87b
#
_cell.length_a   1.000
_cell.length_b   1.000
_cell.length_c   1.000
_cell.angle_alpha   90.00
_cell.angle_beta   90.00
_cell.angle_gamma   90.00
#
_symmetry.space_group_name_H-M   'P 1'
#
loop_
_entity.id
_entity.type
_entity.pdbx_description
1 polymer ?
#
loop_
_entity_poly.entity_id
_entity_poly.type
_entity_poly.pdbx_seq_one_letter_code
_entity_poly.pdbx_strand_id
1 'polypeptide(L)'
;MQQQKMTLLQPELNAIQVKYSGKTDEVSKQKMSQEMMKVYSKYGVNPLKSLIMPFISMPVFLCVYHAVNNTSILKTGNVFGVNLGDAMSTGILQGKWFAIVLFILMVAMQFASMKIPTWMQKYKTKKSGRRPDPRQSDSQKQANMMTHIFFVMIIFMGWMLPTSMTVYWIASSVVSLVQTLVTQYMLGKKSKQELMKK
;
A
#
# COMPACT_ATOMS: atom_id res chain seq x y z
N MET A 1 2.36 -9.17 -12.56
CA MET A 1 3.50 -10.08 -12.73
C MET A 1 4.70 -9.79 -11.83
N GLN A 2 5.20 -8.54 -11.69
CA GLN A 2 6.38 -8.24 -10.84
C GLN A 2 6.16 -8.51 -9.36
N GLN A 3 5.01 -8.14 -8.83
CA GLN A 3 4.66 -8.35 -7.42
C GLN A 3 4.63 -9.84 -7.03
N GLN A 4 4.29 -10.71 -7.97
CA GLN A 4 4.33 -12.17 -7.76
C GLN A 4 5.75 -12.71 -7.70
N LYS A 5 6.62 -12.24 -8.61
CA LYS A 5 8.03 -12.60 -8.60
C LYS A 5 8.69 -12.14 -7.29
N MET A 6 8.36 -10.94 -6.81
CA MET A 6 8.84 -10.44 -5.50
C MET A 6 8.42 -11.35 -4.34
N THR A 7 7.21 -11.89 -4.35
CA THR A 7 6.76 -12.82 -3.30
C THR A 7 7.51 -14.15 -3.34
N LEU A 8 7.88 -14.62 -4.53
CA LEU A 8 8.67 -15.84 -4.71
C LEU A 8 10.14 -15.66 -4.30
N LEU A 9 10.66 -14.43 -4.42
CA LEU A 9 12.04 -14.09 -4.05
C LEU A 9 12.22 -13.86 -2.55
N GLN A 10 11.16 -13.59 -1.83
CA GLN A 10 11.20 -13.28 -0.39
C GLN A 10 12.02 -14.29 0.43
N PRO A 11 11.89 -15.62 0.25
CA PRO A 11 12.70 -16.57 1.02
C PRO A 11 14.20 -16.47 0.74
N GLU A 12 14.62 -16.24 -0.52
CA GLU A 12 16.06 -16.07 -0.84
C GLU A 12 16.59 -14.74 -0.31
N LEU A 13 15.83 -13.66 -0.42
CA LEU A 13 16.20 -12.35 0.13
C LEU A 13 16.31 -12.39 1.65
N ASN A 14 15.40 -13.10 2.31
CA ASN A 14 15.44 -13.28 3.76
C ASN A 14 16.67 -14.10 4.20
N ALA A 15 17.04 -15.14 3.44
CA ALA A 15 18.25 -15.91 3.73
C ALA A 15 19.52 -15.03 3.69
N ILE A 16 19.61 -14.12 2.72
CA ILE A 16 20.70 -13.14 2.63
C ILE A 16 20.68 -12.18 3.82
N GLN A 17 19.52 -11.63 4.18
CA GLN A 17 19.39 -10.74 5.34
C GLN A 17 19.79 -11.43 6.63
N VAL A 18 19.42 -12.69 6.80
CA VAL A 18 19.84 -13.52 7.97
C VAL A 18 21.33 -13.74 7.99
N LYS A 19 21.96 -14.04 6.84
CA LYS A 19 23.43 -14.25 6.72
C LYS A 19 24.23 -13.02 7.20
N TYR A 20 23.69 -11.83 6.98
CA TYR A 20 24.33 -10.56 7.35
C TYR A 20 23.73 -9.92 8.60
N SER A 21 22.71 -10.52 9.23
CA SER A 21 22.12 -10.01 10.47
C SER A 21 23.15 -10.10 11.60
N GLY A 22 23.41 -8.96 12.25
CA GLY A 22 24.43 -8.85 13.31
C GLY A 22 25.79 -8.30 12.84
N LYS A 23 26.00 -8.12 11.52
CA LYS A 23 27.20 -7.43 11.00
C LYS A 23 26.85 -5.97 10.72
N THR A 24 27.44 -5.07 11.48
CA THR A 24 27.13 -3.63 11.41
C THR A 24 28.12 -2.86 10.53
N ASP A 25 29.20 -3.52 10.09
CA ASP A 25 30.25 -2.94 9.26
C ASP A 25 29.77 -2.59 7.84
N GLU A 26 30.26 -1.50 7.27
CA GLU A 26 29.86 -1.01 5.95
C GLU A 26 30.16 -2.01 4.83
N VAL A 27 31.24 -2.75 4.95
CA VAL A 27 31.64 -3.78 3.97
C VAL A 27 30.62 -4.91 3.92
N SER A 28 30.10 -5.33 5.06
CA SER A 28 29.05 -6.36 5.14
C SER A 28 27.72 -5.85 4.59
N LYS A 29 27.38 -4.58 4.81
CA LYS A 29 26.18 -3.94 4.22
C LYS A 29 26.29 -3.87 2.69
N GLN A 30 27.46 -3.51 2.15
CA GLN A 30 27.68 -3.50 0.71
C GLN A 30 27.58 -4.91 0.10
N LYS A 31 28.18 -5.92 0.73
CA LYS A 31 28.09 -7.31 0.28
C LYS A 31 26.65 -7.82 0.32
N MET A 32 25.89 -7.52 1.36
CA MET A 32 24.47 -7.84 1.45
C MET A 32 23.67 -7.22 0.30
N SER A 33 23.89 -5.94 0.02
CA SER A 33 23.25 -5.23 -1.10
C SER A 33 23.59 -5.87 -2.44
N GLN A 34 24.85 -6.23 -2.67
CA GLN A 34 25.29 -6.90 -3.90
C GLN A 34 24.68 -8.30 -4.06
N GLU A 35 24.61 -9.09 -3.00
CA GLU A 35 23.96 -10.41 -3.03
C GLU A 35 22.45 -10.29 -3.31
N MET A 36 21.78 -9.32 -2.68
CA MET A 36 20.37 -9.04 -2.96
C MET A 36 20.14 -8.61 -4.42
N MET A 37 21.01 -7.76 -4.98
CA MET A 37 20.95 -7.37 -6.39
C MET A 37 21.15 -8.54 -7.34
N LYS A 38 22.06 -9.48 -7.03
CA LYS A 38 22.25 -10.73 -7.81
C LYS A 38 20.97 -11.57 -7.84
N VAL A 39 20.27 -11.70 -6.70
CA VAL A 39 18.99 -12.42 -6.64
C VAL A 39 17.94 -11.71 -7.50
N TYR A 40 17.80 -10.40 -7.38
CA TYR A 40 16.88 -9.64 -8.23
C TYR A 40 17.17 -9.81 -9.73
N SER A 41 18.45 -9.75 -10.10
CA SER A 41 18.89 -9.94 -11.49
C SER A 41 18.60 -11.35 -12.00
N LYS A 42 18.88 -12.40 -11.20
CA LYS A 42 18.63 -13.80 -11.51
C LYS A 42 17.16 -14.07 -11.91
N TYR A 43 16.23 -13.39 -11.25
CA TYR A 43 14.80 -13.57 -11.50
C TYR A 43 14.20 -12.48 -12.41
N GLY A 44 15.03 -11.60 -12.97
CA GLY A 44 14.60 -10.52 -13.86
C GLY A 44 13.65 -9.53 -13.16
N VAL A 45 13.85 -9.31 -11.86
CA VAL A 45 13.09 -8.35 -11.06
C VAL A 45 13.94 -7.12 -10.84
N ASN A 46 13.39 -5.96 -11.15
CA ASN A 46 14.05 -4.69 -10.89
C ASN A 46 13.43 -4.04 -9.64
N PRO A 47 14.16 -3.94 -8.51
CA PRO A 47 13.64 -3.33 -7.29
C PRO A 47 13.30 -1.84 -7.47
N LEU A 48 14.03 -1.13 -8.36
CA LEU A 48 13.77 0.27 -8.67
C LEU A 48 12.39 0.50 -9.27
N LYS A 49 11.85 -0.47 -10.06
CA LYS A 49 10.49 -0.35 -10.60
C LYS A 49 9.42 -0.31 -9.51
N SER A 50 9.62 -0.98 -8.39
CA SER A 50 8.68 -0.93 -7.27
C SER A 50 8.74 0.40 -6.52
N LEU A 51 9.90 1.07 -6.52
CA LEU A 51 10.06 2.41 -5.94
C LEU A 51 9.50 3.51 -6.86
N ILE A 52 9.52 3.30 -8.18
CA ILE A 52 8.99 4.27 -9.16
C ILE A 52 7.46 4.29 -9.18
N MET A 53 6.79 3.18 -8.84
CA MET A 53 5.32 3.09 -8.89
C MET A 53 4.59 4.19 -8.10
N PRO A 54 4.98 4.55 -6.87
CA PRO A 54 4.38 5.69 -6.15
C PRO A 54 4.59 7.02 -6.88
N PHE A 55 5.73 7.21 -7.54
CA PHE A 55 6.01 8.44 -8.29
C PHE A 55 5.17 8.56 -9.57
N ILE A 56 4.78 7.45 -10.19
CA ILE A 56 3.86 7.46 -11.34
C ILE A 56 2.45 7.90 -10.91
N SER A 57 2.02 7.54 -9.71
CA SER A 57 0.71 7.96 -9.20
C SER A 57 0.66 9.43 -8.77
N MET A 58 1.81 10.06 -8.50
CA MET A 58 1.87 11.45 -8.03
C MET A 58 1.38 12.47 -9.07
N PRO A 59 1.79 12.41 -10.37
CA PRO A 59 1.22 13.28 -11.38
C PRO A 59 -0.30 13.12 -11.53
N VAL A 60 -0.81 11.88 -11.46
CA VAL A 60 -2.25 11.62 -11.52
C VAL A 60 -2.97 12.27 -10.35
N PHE A 61 -2.41 12.14 -9.14
CA PHE A 61 -2.92 12.81 -7.96
C PHE A 61 -2.94 14.34 -8.12
N LEU A 62 -1.84 14.93 -8.62
CA LEU A 62 -1.76 16.37 -8.87
C LEU A 62 -2.77 16.84 -9.92
N CYS A 63 -2.99 16.07 -11.00
CA CYS A 63 -4.01 16.38 -12.00
C CYS A 63 -5.41 16.37 -11.39
N VAL A 64 -5.73 15.35 -10.58
CA VAL A 64 -7.03 15.25 -9.89
C VAL A 64 -7.18 16.40 -8.89
N TYR A 65 -6.15 16.67 -8.10
CA TYR A 65 -6.15 17.79 -7.16
C TYR A 65 -6.39 19.14 -7.87
N HIS A 66 -5.70 19.37 -8.99
CA HIS A 66 -5.87 20.58 -9.78
C HIS A 66 -7.27 20.68 -10.38
N ALA A 67 -7.77 19.58 -10.95
CA ALA A 67 -9.14 19.53 -11.49
C ALA A 67 -10.20 19.82 -10.43
N VAL A 68 -10.07 19.21 -9.24
CA VAL A 68 -10.96 19.45 -8.10
C VAL A 68 -10.93 20.91 -7.66
N ASN A 69 -9.75 21.51 -7.55
CA ASN A 69 -9.61 22.90 -7.11
C ASN A 69 -10.04 23.93 -8.17
N ASN A 70 -10.09 23.58 -9.44
CA ASN A 70 -10.49 24.51 -10.51
C ASN A 70 -11.93 24.32 -10.99
N THR A 71 -12.61 23.26 -10.59
CA THR A 71 -14.01 23.02 -10.95
C THR A 71 -14.94 23.79 -10.03
N SER A 72 -15.71 24.73 -10.57
CA SER A 72 -16.63 25.58 -9.81
C SER A 72 -17.63 24.78 -8.99
N ILE A 73 -18.18 23.69 -9.56
CA ILE A 73 -19.15 22.80 -8.87
C ILE A 73 -18.54 22.18 -7.62
N LEU A 74 -17.25 21.82 -7.66
CA LEU A 74 -16.56 21.22 -6.51
C LEU A 74 -16.11 22.27 -5.48
N LYS A 75 -15.88 23.51 -5.92
CA LYS A 75 -15.55 24.62 -5.00
C LYS A 75 -16.74 25.11 -4.21
N THR A 76 -17.90 25.23 -4.88
CA THR A 76 -19.12 25.83 -4.29
C THR A 76 -20.17 24.80 -3.95
N GLY A 77 -19.94 23.54 -4.38
CA GLY A 77 -20.87 22.45 -4.11
C GLY A 77 -21.02 22.17 -2.63
N ASN A 78 -22.27 22.13 -2.18
CA ASN A 78 -22.61 21.81 -0.80
C ASN A 78 -23.37 20.48 -0.78
N VAL A 79 -22.87 19.52 0.00
CA VAL A 79 -23.48 18.22 0.17
C VAL A 79 -23.73 17.98 1.66
N PHE A 80 -25.00 17.87 2.02
CA PHE A 80 -25.43 17.71 3.43
C PHE A 80 -24.82 18.74 4.38
N GLY A 81 -24.75 20.01 3.95
CA GLY A 81 -24.21 21.11 4.76
C GLY A 81 -22.68 21.23 4.78
N VAL A 82 -21.96 20.34 4.09
CA VAL A 82 -20.50 20.40 3.92
C VAL A 82 -20.17 20.95 2.55
N ASN A 83 -19.35 22.00 2.51
CA ASN A 83 -18.82 22.53 1.25
C ASN A 83 -17.66 21.62 0.79
N LEU A 84 -17.73 21.14 -0.44
CA LEU A 84 -16.76 20.23 -1.01
C LEU A 84 -15.38 20.89 -1.24
N GLY A 85 -15.35 22.21 -1.39
CA GLY A 85 -14.12 22.98 -1.56
C GLY A 85 -13.37 23.26 -0.26
N ASP A 86 -14.07 23.20 0.87
CA ASP A 86 -13.47 23.48 2.17
C ASP A 86 -12.58 22.31 2.65
N ALA A 87 -11.57 22.64 3.44
CA ALA A 87 -10.77 21.62 4.08
C ALA A 87 -11.65 20.72 4.97
N MET A 88 -11.38 19.42 4.97
CA MET A 88 -12.12 18.45 5.79
C MET A 88 -12.13 18.84 7.27
N SER A 89 -11.01 19.38 7.77
CA SER A 89 -10.87 19.90 9.13
C SER A 89 -11.93 20.95 9.47
N THR A 90 -12.23 21.86 8.55
CA THR A 90 -13.23 22.92 8.76
C THR A 90 -14.63 22.32 8.98
N GLY A 91 -15.02 21.35 8.18
CA GLY A 91 -16.31 20.65 8.33
C GLY A 91 -16.42 19.91 9.66
N ILE A 92 -15.34 19.26 10.08
CA ILE A 92 -15.29 18.50 11.35
C ILE A 92 -15.33 19.46 12.55
N LEU A 93 -14.54 20.53 12.54
CA LEU A 93 -14.51 21.52 13.62
C LEU A 93 -15.83 22.27 13.77
N GLN A 94 -16.58 22.44 12.69
CA GLN A 94 -17.93 23.00 12.71
C GLN A 94 -19.01 21.98 13.16
N GLY A 95 -18.61 20.77 13.53
CA GLY A 95 -19.53 19.73 13.98
C GLY A 95 -20.45 19.18 12.89
N LYS A 96 -20.11 19.34 11.61
CA LYS A 96 -20.90 18.81 10.49
C LYS A 96 -20.79 17.28 10.45
N TRP A 97 -21.86 16.61 10.81
CA TRP A 97 -21.91 15.15 10.92
C TRP A 97 -21.46 14.42 9.65
N PHE A 98 -21.78 14.98 8.48
CA PHE A 98 -21.44 14.37 7.19
C PHE A 98 -19.91 14.38 6.95
N ALA A 99 -19.21 15.46 7.32
CA ALA A 99 -17.74 15.52 7.26
C ALA A 99 -17.09 14.47 8.17
N ILE A 100 -17.64 14.30 9.38
CA ILE A 100 -17.14 13.29 10.33
C ILE A 100 -17.32 11.88 9.75
N VAL A 101 -18.50 11.57 9.19
CA VAL A 101 -18.78 10.27 8.57
C VAL A 101 -17.86 10.01 7.38
N LEU A 102 -17.68 10.99 6.49
CA LEU A 102 -16.75 10.87 5.36
C LEU A 102 -15.32 10.63 5.79
N PHE A 103 -14.86 11.35 6.81
CA PHE A 103 -13.50 11.20 7.32
C PHE A 103 -13.28 9.80 7.93
N ILE A 104 -14.22 9.34 8.76
CA ILE A 104 -14.18 8.00 9.35
C ILE A 104 -14.19 6.94 8.24
N LEU A 105 -15.05 7.09 7.23
CA LEU A 105 -15.13 6.19 6.10
C LEU A 105 -13.82 6.14 5.31
N MET A 106 -13.20 7.30 5.04
CA MET A 106 -11.89 7.39 4.39
C MET A 106 -10.83 6.62 5.19
N VAL A 107 -10.72 6.87 6.50
CA VAL A 107 -9.76 6.20 7.38
C VAL A 107 -9.98 4.68 7.38
N ALA A 108 -11.24 4.24 7.50
CA ALA A 108 -11.60 2.83 7.49
C ALA A 108 -11.26 2.15 6.16
N MET A 109 -11.58 2.78 5.02
CA MET A 109 -11.28 2.26 3.70
C MET A 109 -9.77 2.22 3.43
N GLN A 110 -9.03 3.23 3.86
CA GLN A 110 -7.58 3.27 3.76
C GLN A 110 -6.94 2.16 4.61
N PHE A 111 -7.42 1.98 5.84
CA PHE A 111 -6.97 0.90 6.72
C PHE A 111 -7.25 -0.48 6.11
N ALA A 112 -8.44 -0.69 5.56
CA ALA A 112 -8.82 -1.92 4.88
C ALA A 112 -7.91 -2.21 3.68
N SER A 113 -7.63 -1.20 2.84
CA SER A 113 -6.75 -1.31 1.67
C SER A 113 -5.33 -1.76 2.04
N MET A 114 -4.84 -1.37 3.21
CA MET A 114 -3.51 -1.75 3.69
C MET A 114 -3.49 -3.12 4.37
N LYS A 115 -4.48 -3.41 5.20
CA LYS A 115 -4.48 -4.63 6.04
C LYS A 115 -4.98 -5.86 5.30
N ILE A 116 -5.97 -5.73 4.41
CA ILE A 116 -6.54 -6.87 3.69
C ILE A 116 -5.49 -7.63 2.87
N PRO A 117 -4.65 -6.99 2.02
CA PRO A 117 -3.61 -7.69 1.28
C PRO A 117 -2.62 -8.42 2.19
N THR A 118 -2.21 -7.79 3.28
CA THR A 118 -1.27 -8.36 4.25
C THR A 118 -1.87 -9.56 4.99
N TRP A 119 -3.13 -9.45 5.37
CA TRP A 119 -3.84 -10.53 6.06
C TRP A 119 -4.05 -11.73 5.13
N MET A 120 -4.44 -11.49 3.89
CA MET A 120 -4.58 -12.55 2.89
C MET A 120 -3.26 -13.27 2.60
N GLN A 121 -2.14 -12.55 2.56
CA GLN A 121 -0.80 -13.15 2.42
C GLN A 121 -0.46 -14.03 3.62
N LYS A 122 -0.65 -13.54 4.85
CA LYS A 122 -0.42 -14.31 6.08
C LYS A 122 -1.27 -15.59 6.12
N TYR A 123 -2.53 -15.51 5.72
CA TYR A 123 -3.41 -16.67 5.68
C TYR A 123 -2.92 -17.74 4.70
N LYS A 124 -2.46 -17.33 3.51
CA LYS A 124 -1.89 -18.24 2.50
C LYS A 124 -0.59 -18.90 3.00
N THR A 125 0.29 -18.14 3.64
CA THR A 125 1.55 -18.66 4.20
C THR A 125 1.28 -19.67 5.30
N LYS A 126 0.33 -19.39 6.19
CA LYS A 126 -0.08 -20.32 7.26
C LYS A 126 -0.64 -21.64 6.70
N LYS A 127 -1.44 -21.57 5.63
CA LYS A 127 -2.01 -22.75 4.96
C LYS A 127 -0.96 -23.59 4.20
N SER A 128 0.15 -22.98 3.81
CA SER A 128 1.28 -23.64 3.13
C SER A 128 2.21 -24.41 4.08
N GLY A 129 1.92 -24.49 5.38
CA GLY A 129 2.69 -25.26 6.37
C GLY A 129 4.11 -24.72 6.65
N ARG A 130 4.51 -23.61 6.01
CA ARG A 130 5.80 -22.97 6.27
C ARG A 130 5.74 -22.21 7.58
N ARG A 131 6.52 -22.66 8.58
CA ARG A 131 6.72 -21.90 9.83
C ARG A 131 7.38 -20.55 9.48
N PRO A 132 6.85 -19.42 9.98
CA PRO A 132 7.54 -18.13 9.87
C PRO A 132 8.89 -18.24 10.58
N ASP A 133 9.98 -17.91 9.88
CA ASP A 133 11.30 -17.83 10.51
C ASP A 133 11.27 -16.68 11.52
N PRO A 134 11.68 -16.89 12.79
CA PRO A 134 11.71 -15.83 13.82
C PRO A 134 12.52 -14.60 13.40
N ARG A 135 13.52 -14.80 12.52
CA ARG A 135 14.38 -13.74 11.98
C ARG A 135 13.73 -12.93 10.84
N GLN A 136 12.71 -13.48 10.19
CA GLN A 136 11.84 -12.77 9.24
C GLN A 136 11.06 -11.64 9.93
N SER A 137 11.02 -11.64 11.28
CA SER A 137 10.30 -10.65 12.07
C SER A 137 10.82 -9.22 11.93
N ASP A 138 12.11 -9.00 11.75
CA ASP A 138 12.69 -7.65 11.82
C ASP A 138 12.51 -6.87 10.50
N SER A 139 12.74 -7.52 9.38
CA SER A 139 12.42 -6.94 8.06
C SER A 139 10.90 -6.69 7.90
N GLN A 140 10.08 -7.60 8.40
CA GLN A 140 8.64 -7.44 8.41
C GLN A 140 8.17 -6.33 9.36
N LYS A 141 8.84 -6.16 10.52
CA LYS A 141 8.59 -5.04 11.45
C LYS A 141 8.92 -3.70 10.80
N GLN A 142 10.05 -3.60 10.09
CA GLN A 142 10.44 -2.38 9.38
C GLN A 142 9.45 -2.03 8.25
N ALA A 143 9.02 -3.01 7.45
CA ALA A 143 8.00 -2.82 6.43
C ALA A 143 6.66 -2.40 7.03
N ASN A 144 6.26 -3.01 8.15
CA ASN A 144 5.06 -2.64 8.87
C ASN A 144 5.15 -1.22 9.45
N MET A 145 6.29 -0.84 10.02
CA MET A 145 6.53 0.51 10.55
C MET A 145 6.39 1.56 9.44
N MET A 146 7.03 1.35 8.28
CA MET A 146 6.91 2.23 7.13
C MET A 146 5.45 2.37 6.70
N THR A 147 4.72 1.25 6.64
CA THR A 147 3.29 1.24 6.31
C THR A 147 2.45 2.05 7.30
N HIS A 148 2.76 2.01 8.59
CA HIS A 148 2.06 2.82 9.60
C HIS A 148 2.39 4.31 9.47
N ILE A 149 3.66 4.66 9.19
CA ILE A 149 4.06 6.05 8.93
C ILE A 149 3.27 6.61 7.74
N PHE A 150 3.21 5.87 6.62
CA PHE A 150 2.40 6.27 5.47
C PHE A 150 0.92 6.42 5.81
N PHE A 151 0.37 5.53 6.63
CA PHE A 151 -1.02 5.61 7.06
C PHE A 151 -1.32 6.89 7.85
N VAL A 152 -0.48 7.21 8.83
CA VAL A 152 -0.59 8.46 9.62
C VAL A 152 -0.47 9.68 8.71
N MET A 153 0.48 9.66 7.76
CA MET A 153 0.67 10.74 6.79
C MET A 153 -0.59 10.95 5.92
N ILE A 154 -1.22 9.88 5.44
CA ILE A 154 -2.44 9.97 4.63
C ILE A 154 -3.61 10.53 5.46
N ILE A 155 -3.76 10.12 6.72
CA ILE A 155 -4.79 10.68 7.62
C ILE A 155 -4.56 12.18 7.81
N PHE A 156 -3.32 12.60 8.06
CA PHE A 156 -2.97 14.02 8.22
C PHE A 156 -3.25 14.81 6.93
N MET A 157 -2.88 14.27 5.77
CA MET A 157 -3.22 14.89 4.49
C MET A 157 -4.74 14.98 4.28
N GLY A 158 -5.49 13.92 4.62
CA GLY A 158 -6.95 13.91 4.51
C GLY A 158 -7.64 14.94 5.41
N TRP A 159 -7.02 15.26 6.53
CA TRP A 159 -7.47 16.34 7.41
C TRP A 159 -7.29 17.73 6.79
N MET A 160 -6.19 17.96 6.06
CA MET A 160 -5.84 19.25 5.50
C MET A 160 -6.45 19.52 4.11
N LEU A 161 -6.71 18.47 3.34
CA LEU A 161 -7.16 18.60 1.96
C LEU A 161 -8.67 18.89 1.87
N PRO A 162 -9.14 19.42 0.72
CA PRO A 162 -10.56 19.64 0.46
C PRO A 162 -11.39 18.36 0.62
N THR A 163 -12.63 18.51 1.07
CA THR A 163 -13.59 17.41 1.26
C THR A 163 -13.79 16.58 -0.01
N SER A 164 -13.77 17.21 -1.17
CA SER A 164 -13.82 16.53 -2.48
C SER A 164 -12.67 15.55 -2.72
N MET A 165 -11.46 15.85 -2.21
CA MET A 165 -10.33 14.93 -2.28
C MET A 165 -10.52 13.71 -1.37
N THR A 166 -11.19 13.86 -0.25
CA THR A 166 -11.55 12.74 0.63
C THR A 166 -12.48 11.75 -0.09
N VAL A 167 -13.47 12.26 -0.84
CA VAL A 167 -14.35 11.44 -1.67
C VAL A 167 -13.56 10.68 -2.75
N TYR A 168 -12.63 11.36 -3.42
CA TYR A 168 -11.72 10.70 -4.38
C TYR A 168 -10.91 9.57 -3.72
N TRP A 169 -10.37 9.79 -2.52
CA TRP A 169 -9.60 8.75 -1.82
C TRP A 169 -10.44 7.56 -1.40
N ILE A 170 -11.69 7.77 -0.99
CA ILE A 170 -12.62 6.68 -0.71
C ILE A 170 -12.83 5.85 -1.99
N ALA A 171 -13.16 6.50 -3.11
CA ALA A 171 -13.37 5.84 -4.39
C ALA A 171 -12.11 5.06 -4.85
N SER A 172 -10.95 5.69 -4.77
CA SER A 172 -9.66 5.07 -5.11
C SER A 172 -9.35 3.84 -4.22
N SER A 173 -9.66 3.92 -2.94
CA SER A 173 -9.48 2.80 -2.00
C SER A 173 -10.42 1.64 -2.32
N VAL A 174 -11.67 1.90 -2.70
CA VAL A 174 -12.61 0.86 -3.16
C VAL A 174 -12.06 0.15 -4.40
N VAL A 175 -11.63 0.91 -5.41
CA VAL A 175 -11.04 0.35 -6.64
C VAL A 175 -9.81 -0.50 -6.32
N SER A 176 -8.93 -0.03 -5.45
CA SER A 176 -7.73 -0.75 -5.00
C SER A 176 -8.07 -2.06 -4.30
N LEU A 177 -9.09 -2.07 -3.44
CA LEU A 177 -9.58 -3.29 -2.78
C LEU A 177 -10.13 -4.29 -3.79
N VAL A 178 -10.98 -3.85 -4.71
CA VAL A 178 -11.54 -4.71 -5.78
C VAL A 178 -10.40 -5.30 -6.62
N GLN A 179 -9.45 -4.48 -7.06
CA GLN A 179 -8.29 -4.91 -7.82
C GLN A 179 -7.47 -5.96 -7.05
N THR A 180 -7.27 -5.77 -5.75
CA THR A 180 -6.56 -6.71 -4.89
C THR A 180 -7.29 -8.05 -4.82
N LEU A 181 -8.60 -8.04 -4.60
CA LEU A 181 -9.43 -9.25 -4.53
C LEU A 181 -9.43 -10.02 -5.85
N VAL A 182 -9.63 -9.33 -6.97
CA VAL A 182 -9.59 -9.92 -8.32
C VAL A 182 -8.23 -10.55 -8.60
N THR A 183 -7.15 -9.83 -8.33
CA THR A 183 -5.78 -10.33 -8.53
C THR A 183 -5.53 -11.58 -7.69
N GLN A 184 -5.95 -11.59 -6.44
CA GLN A 184 -5.78 -12.74 -5.55
C GLN A 184 -6.61 -13.94 -5.99
N TYR A 185 -7.83 -13.73 -6.48
CA TYR A 185 -8.68 -14.77 -7.03
C TYR A 185 -8.06 -15.43 -8.29
N MET A 186 -7.60 -14.60 -9.24
CA MET A 186 -6.95 -15.06 -10.46
C MET A 186 -5.67 -15.88 -10.17
N LEU A 187 -4.90 -15.45 -9.16
CA LEU A 187 -3.68 -16.15 -8.73
C LEU A 187 -3.99 -17.51 -8.10
N GLY A 188 -5.02 -17.57 -7.27
CA GLY A 188 -5.46 -18.82 -6.66
C GLY A 188 -5.88 -19.86 -7.71
N LYS A 189 -6.50 -19.41 -8.80
CA LYS A 189 -6.93 -20.28 -9.90
C LYS A 189 -5.74 -20.83 -10.70
N LYS A 190 -4.73 -19.98 -11.02
CA LYS A 190 -3.51 -20.41 -11.74
C LYS A 190 -2.70 -21.42 -10.94
N SER A 191 -2.50 -21.18 -9.64
CA SER A 191 -1.77 -22.11 -8.77
C SER A 191 -2.44 -23.49 -8.70
N LYS A 192 -3.77 -23.56 -8.66
CA LYS A 192 -4.50 -24.85 -8.72
C LYS A 192 -4.34 -25.56 -10.07
N GLN A 193 -4.34 -24.83 -11.18
CA GLN A 193 -4.17 -25.42 -12.51
C GLN A 193 -2.76 -25.98 -12.74
N GLU A 194 -1.73 -25.35 -12.19
CA GLU A 194 -0.35 -25.87 -12.27
C GLU A 194 -0.14 -27.12 -11.41
N LEU A 195 -0.84 -27.23 -10.27
CA LEU A 195 -0.81 -28.43 -9.43
C LEU A 195 -1.55 -29.63 -10.06
N MET A 196 -2.56 -29.39 -10.88
CA MET A 196 -3.29 -30.46 -11.59
C MET A 196 -2.61 -30.92 -12.89
N LYS A 197 -1.61 -30.19 -13.36
CA LYS A 197 -0.81 -30.54 -14.56
C LYS A 197 0.49 -31.31 -14.24
N LYS A 198 0.80 -31.51 -12.98
CA LYS A 198 1.87 -32.36 -12.46
C LYS A 198 1.33 -33.68 -11.94
#